data_0b1e9a9e59275e3681bb5b3d5dcabdf5
#
_entry.id   0b1e9a9e59275e3681bb5b3d5dcabdf5
#
_cell.length_a   1.000
_cell.length_b   1.000
_cell.length_c   1.000
_cell.angle_alpha   90.00
_cell.angle_beta   90.00
_cell.angle_gamma   90.00
#
_symmetry.space_group_name_H-M   'P 1'
#
loop_
_entity.id
_entity.type
_entity.pdbx_description
1 polymer ?
#
loop_
_entity_poly.entity_id
_entity_poly.type
_entity_poly.pdbx_seq_one_letter_code
_entity_poly.pdbx_strand_id
1 'polypeptide(L)'
;MLLLCGCPTVDLGDDPPDVGLCNPMGGVTYFQNEIVPKYLKLTDKTNGCGRNSACHDRSHGLAFDLLNPTSTQNYRLTQNYLNCGSPLQSDLLTKPLAGQVGHGGGDLVQPGSTEEMVFLMWF
;
A
#
# COMPACT_ATOMS: atom_id res chain seq x y z
N MET A 1 -10.41 -19.89 -50.29
CA MET A 1 -9.85 -18.60 -49.85
C MET A 1 -10.00 -18.57 -48.33
N LEU A 2 -8.92 -18.99 -47.59
CA LEU A 2 -8.91 -18.96 -46.14
C LEU A 2 -8.47 -17.57 -45.66
N LEU A 3 -9.39 -16.85 -45.05
CA LEU A 3 -9.03 -15.64 -44.29
C LEU A 3 -8.44 -16.05 -42.96
N LEU A 4 -7.10 -15.95 -42.83
CA LEU A 4 -6.40 -16.00 -41.58
C LEU A 4 -6.67 -14.68 -40.85
N CYS A 5 -7.59 -14.69 -39.87
CA CYS A 5 -7.76 -13.63 -38.89
C CYS A 5 -6.55 -13.71 -37.96
N GLY A 6 -5.46 -13.04 -38.30
CA GLY A 6 -4.36 -12.82 -37.38
C GLY A 6 -4.80 -11.82 -36.32
N CYS A 7 -4.88 -12.23 -35.04
CA CYS A 7 -4.97 -11.28 -33.94
C CYS A 7 -3.68 -10.44 -33.94
N PRO A 8 -3.76 -9.11 -33.92
CA PRO A 8 -2.58 -8.29 -33.73
C PRO A 8 -1.97 -8.63 -32.38
N THR A 9 -0.77 -9.18 -32.37
CA THR A 9 0.02 -9.31 -31.14
C THR A 9 0.51 -7.93 -30.77
N VAL A 10 0.03 -7.41 -29.65
CA VAL A 10 0.56 -6.20 -29.06
C VAL A 10 1.88 -6.59 -28.40
N ASP A 11 2.99 -6.05 -28.89
CA ASP A 11 4.30 -6.18 -28.23
C ASP A 11 4.26 -5.31 -26.96
N LEU A 12 4.22 -5.96 -25.78
CA LEU A 12 4.19 -5.30 -24.49
C LEU A 12 5.59 -4.94 -23.98
N GLY A 13 6.65 -5.18 -24.77
CA GLY A 13 8.03 -4.99 -24.36
C GLY A 13 8.53 -6.07 -23.38
N ASP A 14 9.80 -6.00 -23.04
CA ASP A 14 10.45 -6.97 -22.14
C ASP A 14 10.08 -6.74 -20.65
N ASP A 15 9.58 -5.54 -20.30
CA ASP A 15 9.00 -5.23 -19.01
C ASP A 15 7.48 -5.00 -19.19
N PRO A 16 6.63 -5.99 -18.86
CA PRO A 16 5.19 -5.74 -18.86
C PRO A 16 4.93 -4.61 -17.87
N PRO A 17 4.13 -3.58 -18.25
CA PRO A 17 3.73 -2.57 -17.29
C PRO A 17 3.08 -3.27 -16.10
N ASP A 18 3.32 -2.79 -14.88
CA ASP A 18 2.64 -3.25 -13.66
C ASP A 18 1.13 -2.96 -13.79
N VAL A 19 0.49 -3.72 -14.68
CA VAL A 19 -0.95 -3.56 -15.00
C VAL A 19 -1.72 -4.09 -13.81
N GLY A 20 -2.25 -3.20 -13.02
CA GLY A 20 -3.12 -3.53 -11.91
C GLY A 20 -2.63 -3.10 -10.52
N LEU A 21 -1.39 -2.67 -10.35
CA LEU A 21 -0.96 -2.07 -9.10
C LEU A 21 -1.37 -0.59 -9.05
N CYS A 22 -1.96 -0.19 -7.93
CA CYS A 22 -2.26 1.21 -7.69
C CYS A 22 -0.95 1.98 -7.50
N ASN A 23 -0.77 3.06 -8.27
CA ASN A 23 0.37 3.95 -8.16
C ASN A 23 -0.14 5.36 -7.83
N PRO A 24 -0.23 5.74 -6.54
CA PRO A 24 -0.71 7.05 -6.14
C PRO A 24 0.13 8.19 -6.72
N MET A 25 -0.46 9.36 -6.94
CA MET A 25 0.22 10.52 -7.56
C MET A 25 1.48 10.96 -6.82
N GLY A 26 1.50 10.87 -5.50
CA GLY A 26 2.68 11.17 -4.69
C GLY A 26 3.81 10.15 -4.83
N GLY A 27 3.52 8.97 -5.38
CA GLY A 27 4.49 7.93 -5.70
C GLY A 27 5.35 7.48 -4.52
N VAL A 28 6.53 6.95 -4.85
CA VAL A 28 7.49 6.44 -3.86
C VAL A 28 8.07 7.55 -2.97
N THR A 29 8.23 8.76 -3.49
CA THR A 29 8.78 9.88 -2.71
C THR A 29 7.86 10.27 -1.56
N TYR A 30 6.57 10.38 -1.82
CA TYR A 30 5.58 10.65 -0.77
C TYR A 30 5.49 9.48 0.22
N PHE A 31 5.55 8.24 -0.27
CA PHE A 31 5.61 7.05 0.58
C PHE A 31 6.76 7.15 1.59
N GLN A 32 7.98 7.45 1.12
CA GLN A 32 9.17 7.52 1.95
C GLN A 32 9.13 8.64 2.99
N ASN A 33 8.66 9.82 2.59
CA ASN A 33 8.74 11.03 3.41
C ASN A 33 7.52 11.27 4.30
N GLU A 34 6.36 10.73 3.92
CA GLU A 34 5.10 10.99 4.59
C GLU A 34 4.43 9.71 5.11
N ILE A 35 4.24 8.70 4.24
CA ILE A 35 3.51 7.47 4.61
C ILE A 35 4.29 6.65 5.64
N VAL A 36 5.57 6.38 5.40
CA VAL A 36 6.37 5.58 6.33
C VAL A 36 6.48 6.22 7.71
N PRO A 37 6.87 7.51 7.87
CA PRO A 37 7.05 8.09 9.19
C PRO A 37 5.76 8.48 9.89
N LYS A 38 4.71 8.91 9.16
CA LYS A 38 3.53 9.52 9.76
C LYS A 38 2.31 8.60 9.80
N TYR A 39 2.19 7.68 8.83
CA TYR A 39 1.06 6.77 8.73
C TYR A 39 1.42 5.36 9.20
N LEU A 40 2.37 4.69 8.56
CA LEU A 40 2.79 3.33 8.91
C LEU A 40 3.60 3.28 10.19
N LYS A 41 4.38 4.32 10.47
CA LYS A 41 5.23 4.44 11.68
C LYS A 41 6.08 3.19 11.90
N LEU A 42 6.73 2.68 10.85
CA LEU A 42 7.37 1.36 10.86
C LEU A 42 8.47 1.21 11.91
N THR A 43 9.07 2.30 12.37
CA THR A 43 10.08 2.31 13.44
C THR A 43 9.49 2.48 14.84
N ASP A 44 8.20 2.80 14.96
CA ASP A 44 7.52 2.94 16.25
C ASP A 44 7.12 1.57 16.79
N LYS A 45 7.76 1.16 17.89
CA LYS A 45 7.51 -0.14 18.54
C LYS A 45 6.23 -0.17 19.39
N THR A 46 5.56 0.96 19.55
CA THR A 46 4.33 1.08 20.35
C THR A 46 3.10 1.16 19.49
N ASN A 47 3.10 2.04 18.47
CA ASN A 47 1.92 2.35 17.66
C ASN A 47 2.11 2.08 16.17
N GLY A 48 3.29 1.60 15.75
CA GLY A 48 3.60 1.34 14.34
C GLY A 48 3.01 0.04 13.82
N CYS A 49 2.85 -0.04 12.51
CA CYS A 49 2.33 -1.24 11.85
C CYS A 49 3.25 -2.45 11.99
N GLY A 50 4.56 -2.25 12.17
CA GLY A 50 5.56 -3.30 12.41
C GLY A 50 5.98 -3.46 13.86
N ARG A 51 5.14 -3.06 14.84
CA ARG A 51 5.52 -2.94 16.25
C ARG A 51 5.95 -4.25 16.92
N ASN A 52 5.42 -5.38 16.48
CA ASN A 52 5.81 -6.69 16.98
C ASN A 52 5.59 -7.79 15.93
N SER A 53 6.05 -9.01 16.21
CA SER A 53 5.97 -10.15 15.31
C SER A 53 4.55 -10.63 14.99
N ALA A 54 3.56 -10.22 15.75
CA ALA A 54 2.14 -10.50 15.48
C ALA A 54 1.48 -9.46 14.55
N CYS A 55 2.20 -8.38 14.24
CA CYS A 55 1.78 -7.34 13.31
C CYS A 55 2.47 -7.54 11.94
N HIS A 56 2.76 -6.47 11.23
CA HIS A 56 3.32 -6.49 9.88
C HIS A 56 4.86 -6.54 9.85
N ASP A 57 5.48 -7.27 10.78
CA ASP A 57 6.93 -7.47 10.82
C ASP A 57 7.37 -8.59 9.85
N ARG A 58 6.89 -9.84 10.00
CA ARG A 58 7.36 -10.97 9.18
C ARG A 58 6.32 -12.02 8.88
N SER A 59 5.19 -12.04 9.54
CA SER A 59 4.29 -13.20 9.60
C SER A 59 2.94 -13.04 8.92
N HIS A 60 2.66 -11.90 8.30
CA HIS A 60 1.40 -11.62 7.61
C HIS A 60 1.61 -11.18 6.17
N GLY A 61 0.58 -11.24 5.34
CA GLY A 61 0.65 -10.95 3.91
C GLY A 61 1.27 -9.59 3.56
N LEU A 62 1.16 -8.58 4.44
CA LEU A 62 1.85 -7.30 4.34
C LEU A 62 3.02 -7.29 5.33
N ALA A 63 4.09 -8.00 5.02
CA ALA A 63 5.28 -8.07 5.86
C ALA A 63 6.31 -7.02 5.43
N PHE A 64 6.54 -5.99 6.26
CA PHE A 64 7.49 -4.92 5.97
C PHE A 64 8.94 -5.30 6.31
N ASP A 65 9.87 -4.84 5.48
CA ASP A 65 11.30 -4.78 5.85
C ASP A 65 11.51 -3.60 6.82
N LEU A 66 11.64 -3.93 8.10
CA LEU A 66 11.83 -2.93 9.16
C LEU A 66 13.26 -2.43 9.28
N LEU A 67 14.23 -3.11 8.66
CA LEU A 67 15.62 -2.65 8.59
C LEU A 67 15.79 -1.55 7.54
N ASN A 68 14.96 -1.60 6.48
CA ASN A 68 14.92 -0.60 5.42
C ASN A 68 13.48 -0.09 5.23
N PRO A 69 12.92 0.63 6.20
CA PRO A 69 11.49 0.96 6.23
C PRO A 69 11.02 1.78 5.02
N THR A 70 11.89 2.60 4.44
CA THR A 70 11.61 3.43 3.26
C THR A 70 11.98 2.77 1.93
N SER A 71 12.24 1.46 1.92
CA SER A 71 12.64 0.72 0.72
C SER A 71 11.54 0.74 -0.36
N THR A 72 11.95 0.68 -1.61
CA THR A 72 11.03 0.52 -2.75
C THR A 72 10.27 -0.80 -2.69
N GLN A 73 10.84 -1.81 -2.05
CA GLN A 73 10.16 -3.09 -1.81
C GLN A 73 8.94 -2.88 -0.89
N ASN A 74 9.08 -2.15 0.21
CA ASN A 74 7.96 -1.80 1.08
C ASN A 74 6.90 -0.98 0.34
N TYR A 75 7.31 -0.05 -0.51
CA TYR A 75 6.39 0.69 -1.37
C TYR A 75 5.57 -0.26 -2.27
N ARG A 76 6.24 -1.18 -2.97
CA ARG A 76 5.57 -2.16 -3.83
C ARG A 76 4.62 -3.08 -3.07
N LEU A 77 4.98 -3.48 -1.85
CA LEU A 77 4.10 -4.26 -1.00
C LEU A 77 2.80 -3.51 -0.70
N THR A 78 2.89 -2.21 -0.36
CA THR A 78 1.69 -1.41 -0.05
C THR A 78 0.77 -1.24 -1.25
N GLN A 79 1.31 -1.16 -2.46
CA GLN A 79 0.52 -0.98 -3.68
C GLN A 79 -0.56 -2.06 -3.88
N ASN A 80 -0.33 -3.29 -3.40
CA ASN A 80 -1.31 -4.38 -3.45
C ASN A 80 -2.54 -4.14 -2.56
N TYR A 81 -2.45 -3.22 -1.61
CA TYR A 81 -3.49 -2.90 -0.63
C TYR A 81 -4.11 -1.52 -0.84
N LEU A 82 -3.80 -0.90 -1.98
CA LEU A 82 -4.32 0.42 -2.38
C LEU A 82 -5.39 0.27 -3.45
N ASN A 83 -6.35 1.19 -3.42
CA ASN A 83 -7.38 1.33 -4.44
C ASN A 83 -7.33 2.73 -5.05
N CYS A 84 -6.67 2.88 -6.20
CA CYS A 84 -6.55 4.18 -6.87
C CYS A 84 -7.88 4.73 -7.38
N GLY A 85 -8.85 3.86 -7.68
CA GLY A 85 -10.19 4.26 -8.13
C GLY A 85 -11.06 4.78 -6.99
N SER A 86 -10.79 4.35 -5.75
CA SER A 86 -11.49 4.76 -4.54
C SER A 86 -10.56 4.67 -3.34
N PRO A 87 -9.72 5.69 -3.09
CA PRO A 87 -8.72 5.68 -2.01
C PRO A 87 -9.27 5.35 -0.64
N LEU A 88 -10.49 5.81 -0.32
CA LEU A 88 -11.18 5.50 0.93
C LEU A 88 -11.53 4.02 1.12
N GLN A 89 -11.48 3.22 0.04
CA GLN A 89 -11.72 1.77 0.07
C GLN A 89 -10.42 0.95 0.00
N SER A 90 -9.27 1.60 0.13
CA SER A 90 -7.99 0.90 0.22
C SER A 90 -7.92 0.07 1.49
N ASP A 91 -7.57 -1.21 1.39
CA ASP A 91 -7.39 -2.09 2.56
C ASP A 91 -6.36 -1.55 3.54
N LEU A 92 -5.33 -0.87 3.03
CA LEU A 92 -4.31 -0.22 3.86
C LEU A 92 -4.89 0.88 4.76
N LEU A 93 -6.01 1.49 4.38
CA LEU A 93 -6.74 2.47 5.20
C LEU A 93 -7.84 1.82 6.01
N THR A 94 -8.73 1.06 5.38
CA THR A 94 -9.98 0.58 6.01
C THR A 94 -9.74 -0.39 7.15
N LYS A 95 -8.67 -1.19 7.09
CA LYS A 95 -8.36 -2.15 8.16
C LYS A 95 -7.92 -1.48 9.46
N PRO A 96 -6.96 -0.53 9.48
CA PRO A 96 -6.58 0.15 10.71
C PRO A 96 -7.52 1.30 11.11
N LEU A 97 -8.48 1.70 10.26
CA LEU A 97 -9.40 2.80 10.53
C LEU A 97 -10.50 2.39 11.50
N ALA A 98 -10.64 3.15 12.57
CA ALA A 98 -11.66 2.91 13.59
C ALA A 98 -13.08 2.91 13.01
N GLY A 99 -13.88 1.93 13.42
CA GLY A 99 -15.27 1.78 13.00
C GLY A 99 -15.48 1.21 11.61
N GLN A 100 -14.43 0.74 10.94
CA GLN A 100 -14.51 0.10 9.64
C GLN A 100 -14.40 -1.43 9.75
N VAL A 101 -13.38 -2.04 9.17
CA VAL A 101 -13.18 -3.49 9.16
C VAL A 101 -12.42 -3.92 10.42
N GLY A 102 -12.76 -5.07 11.00
CA GLY A 102 -12.00 -5.62 12.13
C GLY A 102 -10.54 -5.87 11.75
N HIS A 103 -9.63 -5.38 12.58
CA HIS A 103 -8.19 -5.48 12.40
C HIS A 103 -7.51 -6.03 13.66
N GLY A 104 -6.72 -7.09 13.52
CA GLY A 104 -6.04 -7.73 14.66
C GLY A 104 -5.07 -6.81 15.42
N GLY A 105 -4.56 -5.77 14.77
CA GLY A 105 -3.75 -4.71 15.37
C GLY A 105 -4.54 -3.62 16.10
N GLY A 106 -5.85 -3.65 16.03
CA GLY A 106 -6.76 -2.65 16.60
C GLY A 106 -6.96 -1.41 15.71
N ASP A 107 -7.66 -0.44 16.24
CA ASP A 107 -7.99 0.81 15.58
C ASP A 107 -6.84 1.82 15.74
N LEU A 108 -5.91 1.81 14.79
CA LEU A 108 -4.69 2.65 14.84
C LEU A 108 -4.90 4.05 14.23
N VAL A 109 -5.90 4.19 13.37
CA VAL A 109 -6.21 5.44 12.67
C VAL A 109 -7.62 5.88 13.05
N GLN A 110 -7.78 7.13 13.45
CA GLN A 110 -9.09 7.70 13.74
C GLN A 110 -9.63 8.45 12.52
N PRO A 111 -10.95 8.38 12.25
CA PRO A 111 -11.58 9.18 11.20
C PRO A 111 -11.32 10.67 11.42
N GLY A 112 -10.92 11.39 10.38
CA GLY A 112 -10.59 12.81 10.42
C GLY A 112 -9.23 13.13 11.05
N SER A 113 -8.42 12.12 11.39
CA SER A 113 -7.08 12.31 11.96
C SER A 113 -6.06 12.79 10.94
N THR A 114 -4.92 13.27 11.44
CA THR A 114 -3.77 13.61 10.60
C THR A 114 -3.27 12.41 9.81
N GLU A 115 -3.28 11.24 10.40
CA GLU A 115 -2.89 9.98 9.75
C GLU A 115 -3.78 9.67 8.54
N GLU A 116 -5.10 9.77 8.69
CA GLU A 116 -6.02 9.59 7.56
C GLU A 116 -5.77 10.63 6.46
N MET A 117 -5.58 11.89 6.82
CA MET A 117 -5.28 12.94 5.84
C MET A 117 -3.96 12.69 5.11
N VAL A 118 -2.90 12.30 5.82
CA VAL A 118 -1.61 11.95 5.20
C VAL A 118 -1.80 10.82 4.20
N PHE A 119 -2.58 9.80 4.55
CA PHE A 119 -2.88 8.69 3.64
C PHE A 119 -3.60 9.16 2.37
N LEU A 120 -4.66 9.97 2.51
CA LEU A 120 -5.46 10.45 1.38
C LEU A 120 -4.70 11.43 0.47
N MET A 121 -3.81 12.25 1.03
CA MET A 121 -2.96 13.16 0.26
C MET A 121 -1.93 12.45 -0.63
N TRP A 122 -1.76 11.16 -0.46
CA TRP A 122 -0.88 10.35 -1.31
C TRP A 122 -1.43 10.20 -2.73
N PHE A 123 -2.75 10.18 -2.87
CA PHE A 123 -3.48 9.99 -4.13
C PHE A 123 -3.71 11.31 -4.88
#